data_2403ddc840706c407be37482abe76656
#
_entry.id   2403ddc840706c407be37482abe76656
#
_cell.length_a   1.000
_cell.length_b   1.000
_cell.length_c   1.000
_cell.angle_alpha   90.00
_cell.angle_beta   90.00
_cell.angle_gamma   90.00
#
_symmetry.space_group_name_H-M   'P 1'
#
loop_
_entity.id
_entity.type
_entity.pdbx_description
1 polymer ?
#
loop_
_entity_poly.entity_id
_entity_poly.type
_entity_poly.pdbx_seq_one_letter_code
_entity_poly.pdbx_strand_id
1 'polypeptide(L)'
;PFLEAIRQLRNELGRGNSLNIHLTLVPYIKAADELKTKPTQHSVGKLREIGLQPEVLLCRTEKPFSDLLRQKIAQFCNVEPEAVIQALDVKDVYEVPLMFSTQKLDDTIVRLLGLSCPEHDLVSWRAHVVERAVHPKHKVTIAVVGKYVELQDAYKSIYEALRHGGLANEAGVEIKKINAEALTKGDVEGRLADVRGILVPGGFGHRGVEGKLEAIRFARERGIPYLGICLGMQCAVIEFARDVLGLSKANSTEFDPETPDPVISLLEEQKHVKGIGGTMRLGASPCRILKDTKAYEAYGASEVLERHRHRYEFNNQYRDR
;
A
#
# COMPACT_ATOMS: atom_id res chain seq x y z
N PRO A 1 9.01 -9.32 25.07
CA PRO A 1 7.55 -9.50 25.23
C PRO A 1 6.90 -10.07 23.96
N PHE A 2 7.20 -9.55 22.76
CA PHE A 2 6.55 -9.97 21.52
C PHE A 2 6.80 -11.45 21.18
N LEU A 3 8.05 -11.89 21.13
CA LEU A 3 8.39 -13.29 20.84
C LEU A 3 7.88 -14.25 21.95
N GLU A 4 7.84 -13.77 23.19
CA GLU A 4 7.27 -14.54 24.30
C GLU A 4 5.76 -14.76 24.11
N ALA A 5 5.03 -13.76 23.66
CA ALA A 5 3.61 -13.91 23.35
C ALA A 5 3.37 -14.93 22.22
N ILE A 6 4.21 -14.93 21.17
CA ILE A 6 4.16 -15.92 20.09
C ILE A 6 4.40 -17.34 20.66
N ARG A 7 5.40 -17.49 21.53
CA ARG A 7 5.71 -18.78 22.17
C ARG A 7 4.53 -19.30 22.99
N GLN A 8 3.92 -18.42 23.79
CA GLN A 8 2.76 -18.79 24.63
C GLN A 8 1.56 -19.17 23.76
N LEU A 9 1.22 -18.35 22.76
CA LEU A 9 0.13 -18.64 21.82
C LEU A 9 0.33 -20.00 21.13
N ARG A 10 1.56 -20.28 20.70
CA ARG A 10 1.87 -21.56 20.06
C ARG A 10 1.66 -22.76 20.99
N ASN A 11 2.03 -22.59 22.26
CA ASN A 11 1.79 -23.65 23.27
C ASN A 11 0.28 -23.88 23.52
N GLU A 12 -0.51 -22.82 23.52
CA GLU A 12 -1.98 -22.89 23.66
C GLU A 12 -2.64 -23.56 22.45
N LEU A 13 -2.19 -23.22 21.23
CA LEU A 13 -2.74 -23.82 20.01
C LEU A 13 -2.37 -25.29 19.81
N GLY A 14 -1.25 -25.73 20.39
CA GLY A 14 -0.72 -27.08 20.23
C GLY A 14 0.02 -27.31 18.90
N ARG A 15 0.68 -28.47 18.81
CA ARG A 15 1.45 -28.86 17.63
C ARG A 15 0.53 -29.11 16.43
N GLY A 16 0.95 -28.65 15.23
CA GLY A 16 0.21 -28.83 13.99
C GLY A 16 -0.82 -27.72 13.70
N ASN A 17 -1.18 -26.91 14.71
CA ASN A 17 -2.11 -25.79 14.53
C ASN A 17 -1.41 -24.44 14.31
N SER A 18 -0.08 -24.45 14.34
CA SER A 18 0.76 -23.25 14.07
C SER A 18 2.09 -23.65 13.47
N LEU A 19 2.66 -22.76 12.66
CA LEU A 19 3.93 -22.94 11.97
C LEU A 19 4.79 -21.70 12.14
N ASN A 20 6.06 -21.86 12.51
CA ASN A 20 7.03 -20.78 12.53
C ASN A 20 7.85 -20.77 11.25
N ILE A 21 7.64 -19.75 10.43
CA ILE A 21 8.50 -19.45 9.28
C ILE A 21 9.46 -18.34 9.69
N HIS A 22 10.76 -18.62 9.67
CA HIS A 22 11.78 -17.68 10.11
C HIS A 22 12.56 -17.13 8.92
N LEU A 23 12.47 -15.82 8.73
CA LEU A 23 13.23 -15.11 7.71
C LEU A 23 14.65 -14.82 8.23
N THR A 24 15.66 -15.27 7.47
CA THR A 24 17.07 -15.12 7.81
C THR A 24 17.86 -14.53 6.66
N LEU A 25 19.13 -14.25 6.90
CA LEU A 25 20.07 -13.74 5.90
C LEU A 25 21.22 -14.73 5.70
N VAL A 26 21.48 -15.08 4.44
CA VAL A 26 22.67 -15.78 3.97
C VAL A 26 23.47 -14.80 3.10
N PRO A 27 24.30 -13.94 3.69
CA PRO A 27 25.01 -12.90 2.95
C PRO A 27 26.09 -13.48 2.06
N TYR A 28 26.23 -12.87 0.88
CA TYR A 28 27.35 -13.10 -0.01
C TYR A 28 28.47 -12.11 0.30
N ILE A 29 29.65 -12.64 0.59
CA ILE A 29 30.85 -11.84 0.87
C ILE A 29 31.69 -11.74 -0.41
N LYS A 30 31.57 -10.61 -1.10
CA LYS A 30 32.24 -10.36 -2.39
C LYS A 30 33.75 -10.61 -2.34
N ALA A 31 34.42 -10.19 -1.26
CA ALA A 31 35.85 -10.34 -1.10
C ALA A 31 36.32 -11.80 -0.96
N ALA A 32 35.45 -12.69 -0.50
CA ALA A 32 35.76 -14.11 -0.29
C ALA A 32 35.06 -15.01 -1.32
N ASP A 33 34.24 -14.42 -2.20
CA ASP A 33 33.41 -15.13 -3.19
C ASP A 33 32.61 -16.28 -2.58
N GLU A 34 32.06 -16.07 -1.38
CA GLU A 34 31.33 -17.12 -0.67
C GLU A 34 30.08 -16.64 0.06
N LEU A 35 29.12 -17.55 0.24
CA LEU A 35 27.93 -17.37 1.06
C LEU A 35 28.20 -17.81 2.50
N LYS A 36 27.80 -16.99 3.48
CA LYS A 36 27.99 -17.25 4.91
C LYS A 36 26.70 -17.72 5.57
N THR A 37 26.71 -18.93 6.14
CA THR A 37 25.56 -19.51 6.84
C THR A 37 25.50 -19.17 8.33
N LYS A 38 26.58 -18.67 8.91
CA LYS A 38 26.62 -18.36 10.36
C LYS A 38 25.56 -17.36 10.81
N PRO A 39 25.24 -16.26 10.08
CA PRO A 39 24.18 -15.35 10.49
C PRO A 39 22.83 -16.04 10.66
N THR A 40 22.46 -16.94 9.73
CA THR A 40 21.25 -17.76 9.82
C THR A 40 21.30 -18.66 11.06
N GLN A 41 22.39 -19.37 11.29
CA GLN A 41 22.56 -20.27 12.46
C GLN A 41 22.44 -19.50 13.78
N HIS A 42 23.05 -18.31 13.89
CA HIS A 42 22.94 -17.47 15.08
C HIS A 42 21.51 -16.95 15.28
N SER A 43 20.85 -16.53 14.21
CA SER A 43 19.47 -16.05 14.27
C SER A 43 18.52 -17.14 14.79
N VAL A 44 18.64 -18.36 14.26
CA VAL A 44 17.86 -19.51 14.74
C VAL A 44 18.25 -19.90 16.18
N GLY A 45 19.54 -19.81 16.52
CA GLY A 45 19.99 -20.04 17.90
C GLY A 45 19.32 -19.10 18.89
N LYS A 46 19.25 -17.81 18.57
CA LYS A 46 18.55 -16.80 19.40
C LYS A 46 17.06 -17.04 19.51
N LEU A 47 16.42 -17.51 18.44
CA LEU A 47 14.99 -17.88 18.49
C LEU A 47 14.76 -19.08 19.44
N ARG A 48 15.64 -20.07 19.40
CA ARG A 48 15.60 -21.24 20.28
C ARG A 48 15.82 -20.90 21.75
N GLU A 49 16.69 -19.94 22.06
CA GLU A 49 16.89 -19.47 23.45
C GLU A 49 15.57 -18.97 24.08
N ILE A 50 14.64 -18.49 23.27
CA ILE A 50 13.30 -18.04 23.70
C ILE A 50 12.28 -19.19 23.71
N GLY A 51 12.67 -20.39 23.26
CA GLY A 51 11.80 -21.57 23.20
C GLY A 51 10.98 -21.67 21.89
N LEU A 52 11.40 -20.99 20.84
CA LEU A 52 10.79 -21.08 19.52
C LEU A 52 11.70 -21.84 18.55
N GLN A 53 11.21 -22.92 17.98
CA GLN A 53 11.86 -23.65 16.90
C GLN A 53 11.15 -23.31 15.58
N PRO A 54 11.85 -22.82 14.54
CA PRO A 54 11.26 -22.68 13.21
C PRO A 54 11.10 -24.04 12.54
N GLU A 55 10.03 -24.24 11.81
CA GLU A 55 9.83 -25.37 10.93
C GLU A 55 10.30 -25.07 9.50
N VAL A 56 10.23 -23.81 9.08
CA VAL A 56 10.66 -23.35 7.75
C VAL A 56 11.61 -22.17 7.88
N LEU A 57 12.66 -22.17 7.06
CA LEU A 57 13.59 -21.06 6.93
C LEU A 57 13.46 -20.41 5.54
N LEU A 58 13.17 -19.12 5.50
CA LEU A 58 13.30 -18.30 4.30
C LEU A 58 14.65 -17.59 4.35
N CYS A 59 15.59 -18.07 3.55
CA CYS A 59 16.97 -17.58 3.55
C CYS A 59 17.16 -16.51 2.48
N ARG A 60 17.07 -15.21 2.85
CA ARG A 60 17.41 -14.10 1.96
C ARG A 60 18.85 -14.23 1.50
N THR A 61 19.06 -14.15 0.19
CA THR A 61 20.38 -14.27 -0.43
C THR A 61 20.44 -13.59 -1.80
N GLU A 62 21.57 -12.97 -2.12
CA GLU A 62 21.82 -12.35 -3.43
C GLU A 62 22.14 -13.40 -4.52
N LYS A 63 22.69 -14.55 -4.11
CA LYS A 63 23.09 -15.63 -5.03
C LYS A 63 22.46 -16.95 -4.62
N PRO A 64 22.14 -17.83 -5.58
CA PRO A 64 21.67 -19.18 -5.26
C PRO A 64 22.76 -19.94 -4.49
N PHE A 65 22.36 -20.78 -3.55
CA PHE A 65 23.28 -21.67 -2.85
C PHE A 65 23.02 -23.13 -3.22
N SER A 66 24.08 -23.94 -3.13
CA SER A 66 24.05 -25.36 -3.47
C SER A 66 23.24 -26.19 -2.46
N ASP A 67 22.86 -27.41 -2.88
CA ASP A 67 22.20 -28.37 -1.98
C ASP A 67 23.08 -28.76 -0.78
N LEU A 68 24.41 -28.78 -0.94
CA LEU A 68 25.33 -28.99 0.17
C LEU A 68 25.21 -27.87 1.23
N LEU A 69 25.07 -26.64 0.79
CA LEU A 69 24.87 -25.50 1.72
C LEU A 69 23.49 -25.54 2.36
N ARG A 70 22.46 -25.97 1.60
CA ARG A 70 21.09 -26.21 2.10
C ARG A 70 21.11 -27.25 3.22
N GLN A 71 21.73 -28.40 3.00
CA GLN A 71 21.87 -29.46 4.00
C GLN A 71 22.62 -28.98 5.24
N LYS A 72 23.70 -28.21 5.07
CA LYS A 72 24.42 -27.59 6.19
C LYS A 72 23.52 -26.67 7.02
N ILE A 73 22.75 -25.79 6.39
CA ILE A 73 21.79 -24.91 7.10
C ILE A 73 20.75 -25.75 7.83
N ALA A 74 20.16 -26.73 7.16
CA ALA A 74 19.16 -27.63 7.71
C ALA A 74 19.66 -28.33 8.98
N GLN A 75 20.86 -28.92 8.91
CA GLN A 75 21.48 -29.62 10.04
C GLN A 75 21.72 -28.71 11.25
N PHE A 76 22.34 -27.54 11.04
CA PHE A 76 22.64 -26.61 12.15
C PHE A 76 21.40 -25.92 12.71
N CYS A 77 20.37 -25.74 11.91
CA CYS A 77 19.12 -25.10 12.30
C CYS A 77 18.04 -26.11 12.74
N ASN A 78 18.30 -27.41 12.64
CA ASN A 78 17.38 -28.48 13.00
C ASN A 78 16.02 -28.33 12.29
N VAL A 79 16.07 -28.18 10.96
CA VAL A 79 14.92 -28.15 10.05
C VAL A 79 15.13 -29.18 8.95
N GLU A 80 14.06 -29.58 8.28
CA GLU A 80 14.15 -30.44 7.10
C GLU A 80 14.86 -29.69 5.96
N PRO A 81 15.71 -30.35 5.15
CA PRO A 81 16.37 -29.69 4.00
C PRO A 81 15.38 -29.05 3.02
N GLU A 82 14.22 -29.67 2.81
CA GLU A 82 13.14 -29.20 1.94
C GLU A 82 12.46 -27.92 2.53
N ALA A 83 12.59 -27.70 3.81
CA ALA A 83 12.07 -26.51 4.49
C ALA A 83 13.08 -25.34 4.53
N VAL A 84 14.27 -25.51 3.96
CA VAL A 84 15.24 -24.42 3.76
C VAL A 84 15.05 -23.81 2.37
N ILE A 85 14.34 -22.71 2.30
CA ILE A 85 13.92 -22.04 1.08
C ILE A 85 14.84 -20.86 0.78
N GLN A 86 15.31 -20.76 -0.45
CA GLN A 86 16.08 -19.62 -0.92
C GLN A 86 15.14 -18.46 -1.30
N ALA A 87 15.27 -17.33 -0.62
CA ALA A 87 14.58 -16.10 -0.95
C ALA A 87 15.55 -15.19 -1.71
N LEU A 88 15.73 -15.48 -2.99
CA LEU A 88 16.57 -14.70 -3.91
C LEU A 88 15.99 -13.31 -4.16
N ASP A 89 16.86 -12.36 -4.48
CA ASP A 89 16.41 -11.06 -4.95
C ASP A 89 15.76 -11.22 -6.33
N VAL A 90 14.58 -10.66 -6.48
CA VAL A 90 13.79 -10.65 -7.71
C VAL A 90 13.68 -9.24 -8.26
N LYS A 91 13.37 -9.10 -9.55
CA LYS A 91 13.19 -7.77 -10.16
C LYS A 91 11.92 -7.10 -9.66
N ASP A 92 10.90 -7.91 -9.41
CA ASP A 92 9.59 -7.48 -9.00
C ASP A 92 9.06 -8.35 -7.85
N VAL A 93 8.48 -7.72 -6.82
CA VAL A 93 7.96 -8.43 -5.65
C VAL A 93 6.88 -9.46 -6.01
N TYR A 94 6.16 -9.27 -7.10
CA TYR A 94 5.14 -10.22 -7.58
C TYR A 94 5.72 -11.51 -8.17
N GLU A 95 7.03 -11.57 -8.42
CA GLU A 95 7.71 -12.82 -8.79
C GLU A 95 7.94 -13.75 -7.58
N VAL A 96 7.90 -13.21 -6.35
CA VAL A 96 8.19 -13.97 -5.12
C VAL A 96 7.30 -15.22 -4.96
N PRO A 97 5.97 -15.18 -5.18
CA PRO A 97 5.14 -16.37 -5.12
C PRO A 97 5.59 -17.47 -6.10
N LEU A 98 5.96 -17.09 -7.32
CA LEU A 98 6.47 -18.04 -8.32
C LEU A 98 7.78 -18.68 -7.88
N MET A 99 8.71 -17.87 -7.35
CA MET A 99 9.99 -18.35 -6.85
C MET A 99 9.81 -19.35 -5.69
N PHE A 100 8.88 -19.08 -4.76
CA PHE A 100 8.62 -19.97 -3.64
C PHE A 100 7.91 -21.25 -4.06
N SER A 101 6.97 -21.18 -4.98
CA SER A 101 6.27 -22.35 -5.52
C SER A 101 7.23 -23.31 -6.25
N THR A 102 8.23 -22.78 -6.98
CA THR A 102 9.25 -23.65 -7.61
C THR A 102 10.07 -24.44 -6.60
N GLN A 103 10.14 -23.99 -5.33
CA GLN A 103 10.81 -24.66 -4.23
C GLN A 103 9.82 -25.44 -3.32
N LYS A 104 8.53 -25.54 -3.70
CA LYS A 104 7.48 -26.26 -2.98
C LYS A 104 7.28 -25.77 -1.54
N LEU A 105 7.41 -24.43 -1.32
CA LEU A 105 7.16 -23.84 -0.01
C LEU A 105 5.70 -24.02 0.41
N ASP A 106 4.78 -23.80 -0.50
CA ASP A 106 3.34 -24.00 -0.36
C ASP A 106 3.00 -25.44 0.03
N ASP A 107 3.51 -26.45 -0.71
CA ASP A 107 3.35 -27.87 -0.39
C ASP A 107 3.90 -28.19 1.01
N THR A 108 5.06 -27.64 1.33
CA THR A 108 5.69 -27.83 2.65
C THR A 108 4.82 -27.27 3.78
N ILE A 109 4.25 -26.07 3.61
CA ILE A 109 3.35 -25.47 4.61
C ILE A 109 2.08 -26.30 4.77
N VAL A 110 1.45 -26.71 3.67
CA VAL A 110 0.23 -27.55 3.67
C VAL A 110 0.49 -28.85 4.40
N ARG A 111 1.61 -29.54 4.12
CA ARG A 111 2.02 -30.77 4.79
C ARG A 111 2.25 -30.57 6.28
N LEU A 112 3.00 -29.54 6.66
CA LEU A 112 3.35 -29.29 8.07
C LEU A 112 2.14 -28.90 8.94
N LEU A 113 1.14 -28.27 8.35
CA LEU A 113 -0.12 -27.93 9.02
C LEU A 113 -1.20 -29.00 8.89
N GLY A 114 -0.92 -30.10 8.17
CA GLY A 114 -1.90 -31.18 7.97
C GLY A 114 -3.15 -30.71 7.21
N LEU A 115 -3.03 -29.69 6.35
CA LEU A 115 -4.14 -29.15 5.60
C LEU A 115 -4.43 -30.02 4.36
N SER A 116 -5.72 -30.07 3.98
CA SER A 116 -6.14 -30.61 2.69
C SER A 116 -6.44 -29.44 1.76
N CYS A 117 -5.62 -29.25 0.74
CA CYS A 117 -5.82 -28.23 -0.29
C CYS A 117 -5.94 -28.88 -1.65
N PRO A 118 -6.82 -28.38 -2.55
CA PRO A 118 -6.82 -28.80 -3.94
C PRO A 118 -5.49 -28.43 -4.59
N GLU A 119 -5.12 -29.19 -5.62
CA GLU A 119 -3.98 -28.83 -6.45
C GLU A 119 -4.20 -27.43 -7.05
N HIS A 120 -3.22 -26.58 -6.98
CA HIS A 120 -3.29 -25.20 -7.46
C HIS A 120 -2.09 -24.87 -8.33
N ASP A 121 -2.28 -23.92 -9.23
CA ASP A 121 -1.21 -23.40 -10.05
C ASP A 121 -1.13 -21.86 -9.94
N LEU A 122 -0.03 -21.31 -10.43
CA LEU A 122 0.19 -19.87 -10.51
C LEU A 122 0.18 -19.37 -11.96
N VAL A 123 -0.45 -20.09 -12.89
CA VAL A 123 -0.51 -19.73 -14.31
C VAL A 123 -1.20 -18.38 -14.50
N SER A 124 -2.36 -18.19 -13.87
CA SER A 124 -3.08 -16.91 -13.92
C SER A 124 -2.29 -15.77 -13.27
N TRP A 125 -1.66 -16.04 -12.13
CA TRP A 125 -0.80 -15.04 -11.45
C TRP A 125 0.39 -14.63 -12.35
N ARG A 126 1.07 -15.60 -12.95
CA ARG A 126 2.15 -15.34 -13.91
C ARG A 126 1.68 -14.47 -15.06
N ALA A 127 0.58 -14.85 -15.74
CA ALA A 127 0.12 -14.18 -16.94
C ALA A 127 -0.46 -12.79 -16.70
N HIS A 128 -1.25 -12.62 -15.63
CA HIS A 128 -2.00 -11.37 -15.41
C HIS A 128 -1.34 -10.41 -14.43
N VAL A 129 -0.38 -10.87 -13.63
CA VAL A 129 0.31 -10.03 -12.66
C VAL A 129 1.78 -9.87 -13.04
N VAL A 130 2.55 -10.97 -13.04
CA VAL A 130 4.01 -10.91 -13.20
C VAL A 130 4.41 -10.41 -14.60
N GLU A 131 3.86 -10.99 -15.65
CA GLU A 131 4.18 -10.58 -17.02
C GLU A 131 3.80 -9.12 -17.28
N ARG A 132 2.66 -8.67 -16.76
CA ARG A 132 2.22 -7.29 -16.90
C ARG A 132 3.05 -6.32 -16.06
N ALA A 133 3.56 -6.75 -14.90
CA ALA A 133 4.43 -5.93 -14.07
C ALA A 133 5.82 -5.75 -14.69
N VAL A 134 6.38 -6.82 -15.27
CA VAL A 134 7.73 -6.84 -15.83
C VAL A 134 7.76 -6.33 -17.28
N HIS A 135 6.71 -6.62 -18.04
CA HIS A 135 6.60 -6.30 -19.48
C HIS A 135 5.29 -5.54 -19.79
N PRO A 136 5.10 -4.32 -19.24
CA PRO A 136 3.90 -3.54 -19.53
C PRO A 136 3.86 -3.12 -21.01
N LYS A 137 2.67 -3.11 -21.62
CA LYS A 137 2.49 -2.71 -23.02
C LYS A 137 2.78 -1.22 -23.27
N HIS A 138 2.54 -0.40 -22.27
CA HIS A 138 2.79 1.05 -22.30
C HIS A 138 3.13 1.56 -20.90
N LYS A 139 3.59 2.80 -20.82
CA LYS A 139 3.92 3.45 -19.56
C LYS A 139 3.10 4.72 -19.38
N VAL A 140 2.76 5.02 -18.14
CA VAL A 140 2.01 6.23 -17.77
C VAL A 140 2.61 6.84 -16.51
N THR A 141 2.83 8.15 -16.52
CA THR A 141 3.31 8.88 -15.35
C THR A 141 2.12 9.47 -14.60
N ILE A 142 2.00 9.14 -13.32
CA ILE A 142 0.97 9.67 -12.40
C ILE A 142 1.65 10.50 -11.32
N ALA A 143 1.26 11.77 -11.17
CA ALA A 143 1.72 12.57 -10.04
C ALA A 143 0.95 12.23 -8.77
N VAL A 144 1.66 11.99 -7.67
CA VAL A 144 1.08 11.93 -6.33
C VAL A 144 1.51 13.20 -5.60
N VAL A 145 0.56 14.13 -5.44
CA VAL A 145 0.81 15.45 -4.83
C VAL A 145 0.43 15.39 -3.37
N GLY A 146 1.41 15.23 -2.51
CA GLY A 146 1.23 14.97 -1.09
C GLY A 146 2.21 15.69 -0.18
N LYS A 147 1.99 15.56 1.14
CA LYS A 147 2.79 16.21 2.18
C LYS A 147 3.98 15.35 2.65
N TYR A 148 3.83 14.01 2.58
CA TYR A 148 4.80 13.05 3.11
C TYR A 148 5.43 12.19 2.01
N VAL A 149 5.63 12.75 0.83
CA VAL A 149 6.12 12.01 -0.35
C VAL A 149 7.54 11.48 -0.20
N GLU A 150 8.33 12.09 0.68
CA GLU A 150 9.68 11.63 1.03
C GLU A 150 9.66 10.37 1.91
N LEU A 151 8.58 10.16 2.67
CA LEU A 151 8.40 8.97 3.49
C LEU A 151 7.73 7.87 2.68
N GLN A 152 8.51 6.91 2.23
CA GLN A 152 8.06 5.86 1.30
C GLN A 152 6.85 5.08 1.85
N ASP A 153 6.81 4.82 3.15
CA ASP A 153 5.74 4.05 3.78
C ASP A 153 4.43 4.84 3.96
N ALA A 154 4.48 6.19 3.96
CA ALA A 154 3.30 7.03 4.19
C ALA A 154 2.20 6.82 3.13
N TYR A 155 2.59 6.57 1.90
CA TYR A 155 1.67 6.39 0.76
C TYR A 155 1.83 5.04 0.06
N LYS A 156 2.45 4.07 0.71
CA LYS A 156 2.71 2.75 0.11
C LYS A 156 1.45 2.09 -0.46
N SER A 157 0.33 2.12 0.27
CA SER A 157 -0.95 1.56 -0.21
C SER A 157 -1.47 2.26 -1.46
N ILE A 158 -1.25 3.58 -1.57
CA ILE A 158 -1.63 4.36 -2.76
C ILE A 158 -0.75 3.97 -3.96
N TYR A 159 0.56 3.84 -3.74
CA TYR A 159 1.48 3.44 -4.78
C TYR A 159 1.17 2.04 -5.30
N GLU A 160 0.89 1.09 -4.40
CA GLU A 160 0.47 -0.26 -4.80
C GLU A 160 -0.90 -0.26 -5.50
N ALA A 161 -1.86 0.53 -5.03
CA ALA A 161 -3.17 0.64 -5.70
C ALA A 161 -3.06 1.19 -7.13
N LEU A 162 -2.23 2.23 -7.34
CA LEU A 162 -1.93 2.74 -8.68
C LEU A 162 -1.26 1.68 -9.56
N ARG A 163 -0.34 0.92 -8.98
CA ARG A 163 0.32 -0.18 -9.66
C ARG A 163 -0.66 -1.28 -10.05
N HIS A 164 -1.57 -1.69 -9.14
CA HIS A 164 -2.62 -2.67 -9.44
C HIS A 164 -3.55 -2.18 -10.56
N GLY A 165 -3.93 -0.90 -10.53
CA GLY A 165 -4.68 -0.29 -11.63
C GLY A 165 -3.91 -0.35 -12.96
N GLY A 166 -2.60 -0.14 -12.91
CA GLY A 166 -1.72 -0.32 -14.05
C GLY A 166 -1.72 -1.75 -14.59
N LEU A 167 -1.58 -2.76 -13.71
CA LEU A 167 -1.63 -4.17 -14.10
C LEU A 167 -2.95 -4.55 -14.79
N ALA A 168 -4.07 -4.07 -14.25
CA ALA A 168 -5.38 -4.31 -14.86
C ALA A 168 -5.49 -3.73 -16.27
N ASN A 169 -4.82 -2.61 -16.54
CA ASN A 169 -4.82 -1.90 -17.81
C ASN A 169 -3.55 -2.16 -18.64
N GLU A 170 -2.72 -3.14 -18.29
CA GLU A 170 -1.46 -3.51 -18.97
C GLU A 170 -0.46 -2.34 -19.10
N ALA A 171 -0.54 -1.39 -18.15
CA ALA A 171 0.28 -0.19 -18.08
C ALA A 171 1.30 -0.25 -16.94
N GLY A 172 2.54 0.09 -17.22
CA GLY A 172 3.55 0.39 -16.20
C GLY A 172 3.31 1.80 -15.65
N VAL A 173 3.05 1.90 -14.35
CA VAL A 173 2.81 3.20 -13.70
C VAL A 173 4.11 3.73 -13.11
N GLU A 174 4.56 4.87 -13.62
CA GLU A 174 5.65 5.66 -13.03
C GLU A 174 5.05 6.71 -12.09
N ILE A 175 5.47 6.66 -10.82
CA ILE A 175 4.94 7.57 -9.80
C ILE A 175 5.86 8.76 -9.65
N LYS A 176 5.38 9.94 -10.04
CA LYS A 176 6.04 11.22 -9.82
C LYS A 176 5.59 11.81 -8.48
N LYS A 177 6.48 11.76 -7.51
CA LYS A 177 6.23 12.27 -6.16
C LYS A 177 6.40 13.78 -6.13
N ILE A 178 5.36 14.53 -5.76
CA ILE A 178 5.38 15.98 -5.69
C ILE A 178 5.06 16.42 -4.25
N ASN A 179 6.00 17.13 -3.64
CA ASN A 179 5.76 17.75 -2.34
C ASN A 179 4.82 18.96 -2.50
N ALA A 180 3.61 18.85 -1.93
CA ALA A 180 2.60 19.90 -2.01
C ALA A 180 3.01 21.20 -1.33
N GLU A 181 3.88 21.16 -0.31
CA GLU A 181 4.37 22.37 0.36
C GLU A 181 5.33 23.20 -0.50
N ALA A 182 6.00 22.53 -1.44
CA ALA A 182 6.95 23.15 -2.36
C ALA A 182 6.35 23.45 -3.75
N LEU A 183 5.06 23.19 -3.96
CA LEU A 183 4.40 23.44 -5.23
C LEU A 183 3.73 24.82 -5.22
N THR A 184 4.12 25.67 -6.17
CA THR A 184 3.60 27.02 -6.31
C THR A 184 2.95 27.23 -7.68
N LYS A 185 2.15 28.30 -7.83
CA LYS A 185 1.55 28.68 -9.11
C LYS A 185 2.59 28.88 -10.21
N GLY A 186 3.79 29.34 -9.86
CA GLY A 186 4.84 29.63 -10.83
C GLY A 186 5.56 28.41 -11.38
N ASP A 187 5.56 27.27 -10.64
CA ASP A 187 6.30 26.07 -11.01
C ASP A 187 5.42 24.84 -11.30
N VAL A 188 4.10 24.97 -11.12
CA VAL A 188 3.15 23.85 -11.34
C VAL A 188 3.23 23.30 -12.76
N GLU A 189 3.28 24.15 -13.77
CA GLU A 189 3.40 23.76 -15.18
C GLU A 189 4.67 22.93 -15.41
N GLY A 190 5.83 23.41 -14.97
CA GLY A 190 7.09 22.70 -15.13
C GLY A 190 7.16 21.36 -14.40
N ARG A 191 6.43 21.24 -13.28
CA ARG A 191 6.42 20.02 -12.48
C ARG A 191 5.40 18.98 -12.94
N LEU A 192 4.31 19.40 -13.58
CA LEU A 192 3.18 18.52 -13.92
C LEU A 192 2.92 18.37 -15.42
N ALA A 193 3.70 19.02 -16.30
CA ALA A 193 3.47 18.99 -17.74
C ALA A 193 3.53 17.59 -18.38
N ASP A 194 4.33 16.68 -17.81
CA ASP A 194 4.59 15.33 -18.33
C ASP A 194 3.66 14.26 -17.75
N VAL A 195 2.77 14.60 -16.80
CA VAL A 195 1.92 13.61 -16.15
C VAL A 195 0.61 13.38 -16.93
N ARG A 196 0.11 12.15 -16.80
CA ARG A 196 -1.15 11.71 -17.42
C ARG A 196 -2.30 11.54 -16.43
N GLY A 197 -2.02 11.78 -15.15
CA GLY A 197 -3.00 11.78 -14.08
C GLY A 197 -2.41 12.40 -12.82
N ILE A 198 -3.29 12.95 -11.97
CA ILE A 198 -2.91 13.55 -10.70
C ILE A 198 -3.74 12.92 -9.60
N LEU A 199 -3.06 12.41 -8.56
CA LEU A 199 -3.69 11.92 -7.35
C LEU A 199 -3.26 12.79 -6.17
N VAL A 200 -4.24 13.27 -5.40
CA VAL A 200 -4.01 13.97 -4.13
C VAL A 200 -4.49 13.07 -2.99
N PRO A 201 -3.57 12.57 -2.16
CA PRO A 201 -3.91 11.65 -1.07
C PRO A 201 -4.60 12.34 0.10
N GLY A 202 -5.12 11.52 1.01
CA GLY A 202 -5.62 11.95 2.31
C GLY A 202 -4.55 12.57 3.20
N GLY A 203 -4.99 13.28 4.22
CA GLY A 203 -4.15 13.92 5.22
C GLY A 203 -4.97 14.80 6.15
N PHE A 204 -4.29 15.49 7.07
CA PHE A 204 -4.90 16.40 8.03
C PHE A 204 -4.11 17.71 8.09
N GLY A 205 -4.81 18.79 8.49
CA GLY A 205 -4.23 20.12 8.70
C GLY A 205 -3.93 20.89 7.42
N HIS A 206 -3.62 22.16 7.58
CA HIS A 206 -3.53 23.17 6.52
C HIS A 206 -2.24 23.13 5.68
N ARG A 207 -1.18 22.45 6.16
CA ARG A 207 0.12 22.43 5.45
C ARG A 207 0.00 21.84 4.04
N GLY A 208 0.52 22.55 3.04
CA GLY A 208 0.51 22.14 1.66
C GLY A 208 -0.85 22.17 0.97
N VAL A 209 -1.88 22.77 1.58
CA VAL A 209 -3.22 22.91 0.97
C VAL A 209 -3.14 23.73 -0.31
N GLU A 210 -2.50 24.90 -0.30
CA GLU A 210 -2.42 25.77 -1.48
C GLU A 210 -1.71 25.08 -2.65
N GLY A 211 -0.62 24.34 -2.42
CA GLY A 211 0.02 23.57 -3.50
C GLY A 211 -0.86 22.46 -4.05
N LYS A 212 -1.73 21.84 -3.22
CA LYS A 212 -2.74 20.90 -3.71
C LYS A 212 -3.78 21.59 -4.58
N LEU A 213 -4.25 22.78 -4.17
CA LEU A 213 -5.20 23.58 -4.96
C LEU A 213 -4.59 23.95 -6.32
N GLU A 214 -3.31 24.33 -6.37
CA GLU A 214 -2.60 24.59 -7.62
C GLU A 214 -2.54 23.36 -8.55
N ALA A 215 -2.26 22.17 -8.00
CA ALA A 215 -2.26 20.94 -8.77
C ALA A 215 -3.66 20.56 -9.27
N ILE A 216 -4.69 20.79 -8.47
CA ILE A 216 -6.09 20.54 -8.82
C ILE A 216 -6.54 21.49 -9.94
N ARG A 217 -6.27 22.78 -9.80
CA ARG A 217 -6.54 23.77 -10.83
C ARG A 217 -5.86 23.40 -12.16
N PHE A 218 -4.58 23.05 -12.10
CA PHE A 218 -3.84 22.59 -13.28
C PHE A 218 -4.50 21.38 -13.93
N ALA A 219 -4.91 20.38 -13.13
CA ALA A 219 -5.62 19.21 -13.65
C ALA A 219 -6.92 19.59 -14.36
N ARG A 220 -7.75 20.42 -13.73
CA ARG A 220 -9.03 20.85 -14.27
C ARG A 220 -8.87 21.67 -15.56
N GLU A 221 -7.98 22.66 -15.57
CA GLU A 221 -7.75 23.54 -16.72
C GLU A 221 -7.13 22.81 -17.92
N ARG A 222 -6.30 21.78 -17.67
CA ARG A 222 -5.65 20.97 -18.71
C ARG A 222 -6.42 19.71 -19.08
N GLY A 223 -7.55 19.42 -18.43
CA GLY A 223 -8.31 18.20 -18.66
C GLY A 223 -7.56 16.91 -18.27
N ILE A 224 -6.63 16.99 -17.31
CA ILE A 224 -5.88 15.84 -16.82
C ILE A 224 -6.74 15.08 -15.81
N PRO A 225 -6.88 13.74 -15.91
CA PRO A 225 -7.57 12.93 -14.93
C PRO A 225 -7.10 13.19 -13.50
N TYR A 226 -8.05 13.43 -12.61
CA TYR A 226 -7.79 13.74 -11.21
C TYR A 226 -8.51 12.78 -10.27
N LEU A 227 -7.82 12.34 -9.20
CA LEU A 227 -8.41 11.60 -8.09
C LEU A 227 -8.01 12.21 -6.75
N GLY A 228 -8.98 12.69 -5.99
CA GLY A 228 -8.79 13.18 -4.62
C GLY A 228 -9.30 12.18 -3.60
N ILE A 229 -8.45 11.75 -2.68
CA ILE A 229 -8.81 10.85 -1.58
C ILE A 229 -8.92 11.65 -0.29
N CYS A 230 -10.08 11.59 0.42
CA CYS A 230 -10.33 12.27 1.68
C CYS A 230 -10.00 13.77 1.58
N LEU A 231 -8.91 14.25 2.17
CA LEU A 231 -8.45 15.65 2.04
C LEU A 231 -8.26 16.08 0.57
N GLY A 232 -7.83 15.19 -0.31
CA GLY A 232 -7.70 15.50 -1.73
C GLY A 232 -9.04 15.84 -2.39
N MET A 233 -10.10 15.12 -2.07
CA MET A 233 -11.46 15.45 -2.51
C MET A 233 -11.92 16.79 -1.93
N GLN A 234 -11.69 17.01 -0.63
CA GLN A 234 -12.04 18.27 0.04
C GLN A 234 -11.34 19.46 -0.61
N CYS A 235 -10.05 19.34 -0.93
CA CYS A 235 -9.31 20.37 -1.68
C CYS A 235 -9.92 20.61 -3.07
N ALA A 236 -10.38 19.56 -3.78
CA ALA A 236 -11.03 19.76 -5.08
C ALA A 236 -12.34 20.55 -4.97
N VAL A 237 -13.13 20.31 -3.94
CA VAL A 237 -14.34 21.10 -3.65
C VAL A 237 -13.98 22.56 -3.38
N ILE A 238 -12.94 22.82 -2.58
CA ILE A 238 -12.48 24.20 -2.26
C ILE A 238 -12.00 24.90 -3.54
N GLU A 239 -11.17 24.24 -4.37
CA GLU A 239 -10.68 24.79 -5.62
C GLU A 239 -11.84 25.15 -6.56
N PHE A 240 -12.76 24.23 -6.78
CA PHE A 240 -13.92 24.44 -7.64
C PHE A 240 -14.79 25.60 -7.12
N ALA A 241 -15.04 25.66 -5.82
CA ALA A 241 -15.81 26.76 -5.24
C ALA A 241 -15.12 28.12 -5.43
N ARG A 242 -13.79 28.18 -5.28
CA ARG A 242 -13.03 29.42 -5.46
C ARG A 242 -12.95 29.84 -6.92
N ASP A 243 -12.54 28.94 -7.78
CA ASP A 243 -12.10 29.29 -9.16
C ASP A 243 -13.21 29.15 -10.20
N VAL A 244 -14.25 28.35 -9.93
CA VAL A 244 -15.38 28.17 -10.87
C VAL A 244 -16.63 28.92 -10.39
N LEU A 245 -16.99 28.82 -9.10
CA LEU A 245 -18.18 29.51 -8.57
C LEU A 245 -17.89 30.94 -8.10
N GLY A 246 -16.62 31.38 -8.08
CA GLY A 246 -16.25 32.74 -7.66
C GLY A 246 -16.35 32.98 -6.13
N LEU A 247 -16.48 31.94 -5.33
CA LEU A 247 -16.49 32.02 -3.88
C LEU A 247 -15.05 32.13 -3.34
N SER A 248 -14.40 33.23 -3.59
CA SER A 248 -12.94 33.41 -3.37
C SER A 248 -12.43 33.07 -1.96
N LYS A 249 -13.32 33.08 -0.96
CA LYS A 249 -13.02 32.74 0.43
C LYS A 249 -13.48 31.33 0.83
N ALA A 250 -14.00 30.53 -0.11
CA ALA A 250 -14.43 29.16 0.19
C ALA A 250 -13.31 28.35 0.83
N ASN A 251 -13.63 27.64 1.89
CA ASN A 251 -12.63 26.90 2.66
C ASN A 251 -13.25 25.73 3.44
N SER A 252 -12.40 24.95 4.09
CA SER A 252 -12.77 24.02 5.14
C SER A 252 -12.74 24.73 6.51
N THR A 253 -13.73 24.46 7.36
CA THR A 253 -13.69 24.91 8.77
C THR A 253 -12.56 24.25 9.59
N GLU A 254 -11.86 23.25 9.04
CA GLU A 254 -10.61 22.74 9.61
C GLU A 254 -9.46 23.74 9.46
N PHE A 255 -9.42 24.49 8.37
CA PHE A 255 -8.32 25.40 8.05
C PHE A 255 -8.63 26.83 8.43
N ASP A 256 -9.88 27.25 8.27
CA ASP A 256 -10.40 28.56 8.60
C ASP A 256 -11.81 28.40 9.22
N PRO A 257 -11.92 28.37 10.55
CA PRO A 257 -13.20 28.26 11.25
C PRO A 257 -14.17 29.40 10.95
N GLU A 258 -13.67 30.58 10.57
CA GLU A 258 -14.45 31.80 10.33
C GLU A 258 -14.72 32.04 8.83
N THR A 259 -14.42 31.05 7.97
CA THR A 259 -14.67 31.23 6.54
C THR A 259 -16.15 31.55 6.25
N PRO A 260 -16.45 32.56 5.41
CA PRO A 260 -17.84 32.89 5.05
C PRO A 260 -18.47 31.82 4.17
N ASP A 261 -17.67 31.01 3.47
CA ASP A 261 -18.11 29.96 2.58
C ASP A 261 -17.55 28.60 3.01
N PRO A 262 -18.11 27.97 4.08
CA PRO A 262 -17.64 26.70 4.61
C PRO A 262 -18.10 25.53 3.74
N VAL A 263 -17.49 25.36 2.56
CA VAL A 263 -17.85 24.29 1.61
C VAL A 263 -17.48 22.90 2.13
N ILE A 264 -16.55 22.82 3.07
CA ILE A 264 -16.20 21.64 3.86
C ILE A 264 -16.37 21.99 5.33
N SER A 265 -17.16 21.20 6.06
CA SER A 265 -17.46 21.47 7.48
C SER A 265 -17.76 20.19 8.27
N LEU A 266 -17.92 20.32 9.57
CA LEU A 266 -18.48 19.26 10.42
C LEU A 266 -19.97 19.06 10.04
N LEU A 267 -20.42 17.83 10.02
CA LEU A 267 -21.84 17.51 9.94
C LEU A 267 -22.57 18.01 11.20
N GLU A 268 -23.85 18.38 11.08
CA GLU A 268 -24.67 18.85 12.20
C GLU A 268 -24.67 17.87 13.39
N GLU A 269 -24.74 16.58 13.10
CA GLU A 269 -24.67 15.51 14.11
C GLU A 269 -23.36 15.49 14.90
N GLN A 270 -22.27 15.97 14.31
CA GLN A 270 -20.94 16.01 14.93
C GLN A 270 -20.71 17.26 15.77
N LYS A 271 -21.49 18.34 15.54
CA LYS A 271 -21.34 19.61 16.26
C LYS A 271 -21.69 19.52 17.75
N HIS A 272 -22.51 18.56 18.14
CA HIS A 272 -22.98 18.35 19.51
C HIS A 272 -22.18 17.30 20.30
N VAL A 273 -21.18 16.69 19.69
CA VAL A 273 -20.35 15.66 20.35
C VAL A 273 -19.26 16.32 21.21
N LYS A 274 -19.26 16.02 22.50
CA LYS A 274 -18.21 16.46 23.43
C LYS A 274 -16.95 15.61 23.23
N GLY A 275 -15.90 16.23 22.72
CA GLY A 275 -14.58 15.62 22.54
C GLY A 275 -14.22 15.34 21.08
N ILE A 276 -12.98 15.69 20.72
CA ILE A 276 -12.49 15.65 19.33
C ILE A 276 -12.55 14.23 18.72
N GLY A 277 -12.30 13.19 19.52
CA GLY A 277 -12.34 11.78 19.05
C GLY A 277 -13.71 11.32 18.60
N GLY A 278 -14.79 11.81 19.22
CA GLY A 278 -16.16 11.44 18.89
C GLY A 278 -16.72 12.06 17.58
N THR A 279 -16.01 13.05 17.01
CA THR A 279 -16.41 13.70 15.75
C THR A 279 -15.88 12.98 14.50
N MET A 280 -15.11 11.91 14.66
CA MET A 280 -14.60 11.12 13.53
C MET A 280 -15.67 10.16 12.98
N ARG A 281 -15.92 10.22 11.67
CA ARG A 281 -16.62 9.17 10.96
C ARG A 281 -15.66 8.02 10.70
N LEU A 282 -15.91 6.88 11.31
CA LEU A 282 -15.06 5.69 11.27
C LEU A 282 -15.84 4.46 10.83
N GLY A 283 -15.16 3.56 10.11
CA GLY A 283 -15.71 2.26 9.73
C GLY A 283 -16.37 2.25 8.35
N ALA A 284 -17.00 1.12 8.03
CA ALA A 284 -17.65 0.90 6.76
C ALA A 284 -19.03 1.59 6.71
N SER A 285 -19.29 2.27 5.60
CA SER A 285 -20.59 2.87 5.29
C SER A 285 -21.04 2.48 3.89
N PRO A 286 -22.35 2.28 3.64
CA PRO A 286 -22.85 2.00 2.32
C PRO A 286 -22.68 3.22 1.41
N CYS A 287 -22.13 2.97 0.22
CA CYS A 287 -22.00 3.94 -0.84
C CYS A 287 -22.80 3.50 -2.05
N ARG A 288 -23.80 4.29 -2.45
CA ARG A 288 -24.58 4.07 -3.67
C ARG A 288 -23.86 4.71 -4.84
N ILE A 289 -23.60 3.90 -5.86
CA ILE A 289 -22.86 4.32 -7.05
C ILE A 289 -23.85 4.51 -8.20
N LEU A 290 -23.81 5.69 -8.79
CA LEU A 290 -24.67 6.00 -9.95
C LEU A 290 -24.19 5.22 -11.17
N LYS A 291 -25.13 4.60 -11.89
CA LYS A 291 -24.88 3.97 -13.19
C LYS A 291 -24.32 5.00 -14.17
N ASP A 292 -23.62 4.54 -15.18
CA ASP A 292 -23.03 5.37 -16.24
C ASP A 292 -21.93 6.34 -15.74
N THR A 293 -21.30 6.01 -14.59
CA THR A 293 -20.14 6.74 -14.05
C THR A 293 -18.87 5.89 -14.08
N LYS A 294 -17.71 6.54 -14.12
CA LYS A 294 -16.40 5.87 -14.00
C LYS A 294 -16.29 5.07 -12.69
N ALA A 295 -16.91 5.53 -11.62
CA ALA A 295 -16.98 4.79 -10.37
C ALA A 295 -17.74 3.47 -10.55
N TYR A 296 -18.89 3.51 -11.24
CA TYR A 296 -19.66 2.30 -11.53
C TYR A 296 -18.88 1.30 -12.40
N GLU A 297 -18.20 1.78 -13.44
CA GLU A 297 -17.32 0.94 -14.26
C GLU A 297 -16.21 0.26 -13.43
N ALA A 298 -15.61 1.01 -12.48
CA ALA A 298 -14.54 0.51 -11.63
C ALA A 298 -14.98 -0.52 -10.58
N TYR A 299 -16.14 -0.28 -9.94
CA TYR A 299 -16.65 -1.18 -8.90
C TYR A 299 -17.47 -2.35 -9.45
N GLY A 300 -18.13 -2.19 -10.60
CA GLY A 300 -19.04 -3.20 -11.17
C GLY A 300 -20.28 -3.45 -10.35
N ALA A 301 -20.62 -2.56 -9.41
CA ALA A 301 -21.75 -2.70 -8.48
C ALA A 301 -22.42 -1.35 -8.20
N SER A 302 -23.74 -1.37 -7.94
CA SER A 302 -24.51 -0.16 -7.60
C SER A 302 -24.43 0.23 -6.12
N GLU A 303 -23.93 -0.65 -5.27
CA GLU A 303 -23.71 -0.40 -3.84
C GLU A 303 -22.48 -1.14 -3.36
N VAL A 304 -21.64 -0.45 -2.60
CA VAL A 304 -20.43 -0.98 -1.98
C VAL A 304 -20.30 -0.47 -0.56
N LEU A 305 -19.51 -1.17 0.26
CA LEU A 305 -19.17 -0.72 1.61
C LEU A 305 -17.79 -0.08 1.58
N GLU A 306 -17.74 1.22 1.79
CA GLU A 306 -16.48 1.98 1.86
C GLU A 306 -16.14 2.34 3.30
N ARG A 307 -14.85 2.18 3.64
CA ARG A 307 -14.34 2.56 4.97
C ARG A 307 -14.00 4.03 5.03
N HIS A 308 -14.59 4.71 6.00
CA HIS A 308 -14.36 6.12 6.27
C HIS A 308 -13.38 6.33 7.43
N ARG A 309 -12.57 7.39 7.31
CA ARG A 309 -11.74 7.93 8.38
C ARG A 309 -11.55 9.41 8.15
N HIS A 310 -12.58 10.19 8.45
CA HIS A 310 -12.55 11.65 8.30
C HIS A 310 -13.47 12.31 9.32
N ARG A 311 -13.23 13.60 9.56
CA ARG A 311 -14.01 14.43 10.47
C ARG A 311 -14.85 15.45 9.72
N TYR A 312 -14.26 16.07 8.71
CA TYR A 312 -14.92 17.11 7.91
C TYR A 312 -15.46 16.49 6.63
N GLU A 313 -16.62 16.98 6.21
CA GLU A 313 -17.35 16.48 5.06
C GLU A 313 -17.81 17.61 4.16
N PHE A 314 -18.27 17.27 2.96
CA PHE A 314 -18.88 18.22 2.03
C PHE A 314 -20.14 18.83 2.67
N ASN A 315 -20.23 20.18 2.64
CA ASN A 315 -21.40 20.89 3.16
C ASN A 315 -22.51 20.89 2.13
N ASN A 316 -23.57 20.11 2.39
CA ASN A 316 -24.70 19.94 1.48
C ASN A 316 -25.45 21.23 1.11
N GLN A 317 -25.28 22.34 1.86
CA GLN A 317 -25.83 23.65 1.51
C GLN A 317 -25.27 24.20 0.18
N TYR A 318 -24.12 23.72 -0.26
CA TYR A 318 -23.47 24.13 -1.51
C TYR A 318 -23.72 23.14 -2.68
N ARG A 319 -24.52 22.08 -2.45
CA ARG A 319 -24.70 20.99 -3.43
C ARG A 319 -25.33 21.46 -4.74
N ASP A 320 -26.31 22.36 -4.64
CA ASP A 320 -27.12 22.79 -5.80
C ASP A 320 -26.52 24.01 -6.53
N ARG A 321 -25.35 24.47 -6.09
CA ARG A 321 -24.57 25.54 -6.73
C ARG A 321 -23.52 24.97 -7.67
#